data_0b12fca8434093262d2191fa8898a645
#
_entry.id   0b12fca8434093262d2191fa8898a645
#
_cell.length_a   1.000
_cell.length_b   1.000
_cell.length_c   1.000
_cell.angle_alpha   90.00
_cell.angle_beta   90.00
_cell.angle_gamma   90.00
#
_symmetry.space_group_name_H-M   'P 1'
#
loop_
_entity.id
_entity.type
_entity.pdbx_description
1 polymer ?
#
loop_
_entity_poly.entity_id
_entity_poly.type
_entity_poly.pdbx_seq_one_letter_code
_entity_poly.pdbx_strand_id
1 'polypeptide(L)'
;MELLNKRILVCSHYSAPYAGNFIKSFLFLSKYVSEIAFVFPPETKERDWIKDIKHKVYFASPVSPKNCQELENIIQDFHPDIVHCNFEGYDIAAVQAVRHLDMKKHCKVVWQLHDPLSYIPHPIKALYQRFCFYRHYGYYGRFAHIFSVSEENVDFVHRFNKQPITFIPNGTDTERLHITFERSRKPFIFLAFGGRNISKRIDLLIRAAQLLHKQQEQNFEVWLTNGTDTQKVVREIVGNNFPSWLKIVEQQADVSKLYDRVSCFVSTSEHETFSYAICEASISGLPVVQSDIEPTMWNAGNPSTFVFHFPDIKDLAEQMKKVMEYDPAQLEERCRKTSKTNAHKYSLETWATKVIDFYRSL
;
A
#
# COMPACT_ATOMS: atom_id res chain seq x y z
N MET A 1 5.22 -19.97 13.89
CA MET A 1 4.09 -20.46 13.04
C MET A 1 4.34 -21.90 12.66
N GLU A 2 3.30 -22.75 12.71
CA GLU A 2 3.37 -24.12 12.22
C GLU A 2 3.20 -24.15 10.70
N LEU A 3 3.88 -25.11 10.05
CA LEU A 3 3.80 -25.33 8.61
C LEU A 3 2.35 -25.67 8.19
N LEU A 4 1.83 -24.96 7.21
CA LEU A 4 0.57 -25.25 6.55
C LEU A 4 0.83 -26.17 5.35
N ASN A 5 0.34 -27.41 5.39
CA ASN A 5 0.53 -28.34 4.29
C ASN A 5 -0.41 -28.01 3.11
N LYS A 6 -0.14 -26.87 2.44
CA LYS A 6 -0.90 -26.35 1.30
C LYS A 6 0.03 -25.80 0.24
N ARG A 7 -0.36 -25.98 -1.03
CA ARG A 7 0.29 -25.43 -2.22
C ARG A 7 -0.44 -24.15 -2.63
N ILE A 8 0.27 -23.03 -2.70
CA ILE A 8 -0.32 -21.71 -2.93
C ILE A 8 0.13 -21.17 -4.29
N LEU A 9 -0.82 -20.82 -5.15
CA LEU A 9 -0.57 -20.12 -6.41
C LEU A 9 -0.95 -18.64 -6.21
N VAL A 10 0.04 -17.75 -6.22
CA VAL A 10 -0.15 -16.31 -6.03
C VAL A 10 -0.24 -15.61 -7.38
N CYS A 11 -1.40 -15.13 -7.74
CA CYS A 11 -1.65 -14.38 -8.97
C CYS A 11 -1.66 -12.88 -8.67
N SER A 12 -0.78 -12.10 -9.28
CA SER A 12 -0.64 -10.67 -8.98
C SER A 12 -0.53 -9.81 -10.23
N HIS A 13 -1.51 -8.94 -10.43
CA HIS A 13 -1.47 -7.90 -11.45
C HIS A 13 -0.56 -6.76 -11.02
N TYR A 14 0.75 -7.05 -10.93
CA TYR A 14 1.77 -6.12 -10.48
C TYR A 14 2.91 -6.05 -11.49
N SER A 15 3.24 -4.85 -11.96
CA SER A 15 4.25 -4.63 -12.99
C SER A 15 5.24 -3.50 -12.66
N ALA A 16 5.26 -3.03 -11.40
CA ALA A 16 6.14 -1.95 -10.98
C ALA A 16 7.64 -2.29 -11.20
N PRO A 17 8.52 -1.29 -11.33
CA PRO A 17 9.95 -1.51 -11.57
C PRO A 17 10.69 -2.16 -10.39
N TYR A 18 10.14 -2.09 -9.18
CA TYR A 18 10.76 -2.62 -7.95
C TYR A 18 9.83 -3.62 -7.27
N ALA A 19 10.39 -4.60 -6.55
CA ALA A 19 9.63 -5.51 -5.72
C ALA A 19 8.92 -4.74 -4.59
N GLY A 20 7.59 -4.81 -4.56
CA GLY A 20 6.80 -4.21 -3.48
C GLY A 20 6.80 -5.06 -2.21
N ASN A 21 6.38 -4.46 -1.10
CA ASN A 21 6.24 -5.17 0.18
C ASN A 21 5.34 -6.41 0.08
N PHE A 22 4.30 -6.38 -0.77
CA PHE A 22 3.42 -7.54 -0.93
C PHE A 22 4.15 -8.76 -1.50
N ILE A 23 5.09 -8.60 -2.44
CA ILE A 23 5.93 -9.71 -2.95
C ILE A 23 6.77 -10.27 -1.80
N LYS A 24 7.42 -9.42 -1.02
CA LYS A 24 8.20 -9.81 0.16
C LYS A 24 7.34 -10.54 1.20
N SER A 25 6.10 -10.12 1.38
CA SER A 25 5.15 -10.80 2.27
C SER A 25 4.90 -12.24 1.84
N PHE A 26 4.70 -12.51 0.55
CA PHE A 26 4.53 -13.87 0.06
C PHE A 26 5.83 -14.68 0.05
N LEU A 27 6.99 -14.06 -0.21
CA LEU A 27 8.28 -14.70 -0.04
C LEU A 27 8.56 -15.07 1.42
N PHE A 28 8.09 -14.26 2.38
CA PHE A 28 8.14 -14.61 3.79
C PHE A 28 7.18 -15.76 4.11
N LEU A 29 5.94 -15.69 3.62
CA LEU A 29 4.93 -16.73 3.79
C LEU A 29 5.36 -18.08 3.23
N SER A 30 6.18 -18.12 2.17
CA SER A 30 6.67 -19.36 1.56
C SER A 30 7.42 -20.26 2.52
N LYS A 31 7.96 -19.73 3.61
CA LYS A 31 8.62 -20.50 4.67
C LYS A 31 7.66 -21.36 5.50
N TYR A 32 6.37 -21.11 5.41
CA TYR A 32 5.33 -21.68 6.25
C TYR A 32 4.22 -22.41 5.48
N VAL A 33 4.41 -22.62 4.18
CA VAL A 33 3.53 -23.42 3.32
C VAL A 33 4.33 -24.51 2.62
N SER A 34 3.68 -25.57 2.14
CA SER A 34 4.43 -26.67 1.51
C SER A 34 5.08 -26.26 0.19
N GLU A 35 4.40 -25.44 -0.61
CA GLU A 35 4.95 -24.91 -1.86
C GLU A 35 4.23 -23.62 -2.25
N ILE A 36 4.95 -22.69 -2.88
CA ILE A 36 4.40 -21.46 -3.45
C ILE A 36 4.89 -21.26 -4.89
N ALA A 37 4.00 -20.80 -5.75
CA ALA A 37 4.34 -20.35 -7.09
C ALA A 37 3.65 -19.01 -7.38
N PHE A 38 4.16 -18.28 -8.37
CA PHE A 38 3.69 -16.96 -8.71
C PHE A 38 3.21 -16.87 -10.15
N VAL A 39 2.20 -16.06 -10.40
CA VAL A 39 1.73 -15.65 -11.72
C VAL A 39 1.80 -14.14 -11.81
N PHE A 40 2.51 -13.65 -12.82
CA PHE A 40 2.66 -12.22 -13.09
C PHE A 40 2.29 -11.89 -14.54
N PRO A 41 2.04 -10.60 -14.87
CA PRO A 41 1.87 -10.16 -16.24
C PRO A 41 3.13 -10.41 -17.10
N PRO A 42 3.00 -10.73 -18.39
CA PRO A 42 4.14 -11.04 -19.27
C PRO A 42 5.21 -9.93 -19.36
N GLU A 43 4.81 -8.67 -19.25
CA GLU A 43 5.71 -7.50 -19.27
C GLU A 43 6.66 -7.43 -18.06
N THR A 44 6.42 -8.24 -17.03
CA THR A 44 7.29 -8.29 -15.84
C THR A 44 8.49 -9.21 -16.02
N LYS A 45 8.51 -10.03 -17.08
CA LYS A 45 9.50 -11.07 -17.30
C LYS A 45 10.94 -10.56 -17.28
N GLU A 46 11.16 -9.33 -17.74
CA GLU A 46 12.47 -8.70 -17.79
C GLU A 46 12.79 -7.84 -16.53
N ARG A 47 11.93 -7.86 -15.50
CA ARG A 47 12.19 -7.14 -14.26
C ARG A 47 13.24 -7.85 -13.41
N ASP A 48 14.18 -7.09 -12.85
CA ASP A 48 15.27 -7.67 -12.06
C ASP A 48 14.75 -8.43 -10.83
N TRP A 49 13.73 -7.90 -10.17
CA TRP A 49 13.16 -8.55 -8.99
C TRP A 49 12.48 -9.91 -9.27
N ILE A 50 12.11 -10.21 -10.52
CA ILE A 50 11.64 -11.55 -10.91
C ILE A 50 12.77 -12.59 -10.80
N LYS A 51 14.00 -12.20 -11.15
CA LYS A 51 15.18 -13.08 -11.09
C LYS A 51 15.53 -13.48 -9.65
N ASP A 52 15.13 -12.66 -8.67
CA ASP A 52 15.36 -12.92 -7.25
C ASP A 52 14.36 -13.91 -6.64
N ILE A 53 13.25 -14.20 -7.34
CA ILE A 53 12.23 -15.16 -6.90
C ILE A 53 12.73 -16.59 -7.18
N LYS A 54 13.09 -17.33 -6.11
CA LYS A 54 13.59 -18.72 -6.19
C LYS A 54 12.48 -19.77 -6.30
N HIS A 55 11.24 -19.34 -6.44
CA HIS A 55 10.06 -20.18 -6.61
C HIS A 55 9.63 -20.22 -8.08
N LYS A 56 8.76 -21.16 -8.42
CA LYS A 56 8.22 -21.27 -9.79
C LYS A 56 7.45 -20.00 -10.15
N VAL A 57 7.75 -19.41 -11.28
CA VAL A 57 7.08 -18.22 -11.81
C VAL A 57 6.45 -18.54 -13.15
N TYR A 58 5.19 -18.22 -13.28
CA TYR A 58 4.42 -18.30 -14.51
C TYR A 58 4.08 -16.89 -14.98
N PHE A 59 3.74 -16.79 -16.26
CA PHE A 59 3.29 -15.54 -16.86
C PHE A 59 1.95 -15.76 -17.54
N ALA A 60 0.97 -14.91 -17.22
CA ALA A 60 -0.34 -14.88 -17.83
C ALA A 60 -0.82 -13.43 -17.97
N SER A 61 -1.61 -13.16 -18.99
CA SER A 61 -2.14 -11.81 -19.21
C SER A 61 -3.24 -11.50 -18.19
N PRO A 62 -3.14 -10.41 -17.41
CA PRO A 62 -4.26 -9.97 -16.58
C PRO A 62 -5.35 -9.36 -17.47
N VAL A 63 -6.62 -9.44 -17.03
CA VAL A 63 -7.76 -8.78 -17.71
C VAL A 63 -7.84 -9.07 -19.22
N SER A 64 -7.49 -10.27 -19.65
CA SER A 64 -7.54 -10.71 -21.05
C SER A 64 -8.67 -11.73 -21.23
N PRO A 65 -9.34 -11.79 -22.39
CA PRO A 65 -10.27 -12.88 -22.68
C PRO A 65 -9.64 -14.29 -22.60
N LYS A 66 -8.31 -14.36 -22.72
CA LYS A 66 -7.54 -15.61 -22.64
C LYS A 66 -7.05 -15.96 -21.24
N ASN A 67 -7.16 -15.06 -20.27
CA ASN A 67 -6.56 -15.25 -18.95
C ASN A 67 -7.13 -16.46 -18.19
N CYS A 68 -8.40 -16.80 -18.41
CA CYS A 68 -9.01 -17.98 -17.82
C CYS A 68 -8.31 -19.27 -18.33
N GLN A 69 -8.13 -19.41 -19.65
CA GLN A 69 -7.45 -20.57 -20.23
C GLN A 69 -5.97 -20.65 -19.83
N GLU A 70 -5.29 -19.51 -19.76
CA GLU A 70 -3.90 -19.46 -19.28
C GLU A 70 -3.82 -19.93 -17.83
N LEU A 71 -4.74 -19.49 -16.96
CA LEU A 71 -4.79 -19.94 -15.56
C LEU A 71 -5.21 -21.41 -15.43
N GLU A 72 -6.12 -21.93 -16.26
CA GLU A 72 -6.46 -23.36 -16.27
C GLU A 72 -5.20 -24.22 -16.51
N ASN A 73 -4.40 -23.87 -17.50
CA ASN A 73 -3.15 -24.60 -17.80
C ASN A 73 -2.17 -24.53 -16.63
N ILE A 74 -2.02 -23.35 -15.99
CA ILE A 74 -1.14 -23.15 -14.85
C ILE A 74 -1.65 -23.94 -13.63
N ILE A 75 -2.95 -23.92 -13.35
CA ILE A 75 -3.57 -24.65 -12.25
C ILE A 75 -3.42 -26.17 -12.46
N GLN A 76 -3.56 -26.66 -13.69
CA GLN A 76 -3.32 -28.06 -14.04
C GLN A 76 -1.86 -28.48 -13.90
N ASP A 77 -0.90 -27.58 -14.15
CA ASP A 77 0.53 -27.88 -14.00
C ASP A 77 0.98 -27.79 -12.54
N PHE A 78 0.51 -26.78 -11.80
CA PHE A 78 0.95 -26.56 -10.42
C PHE A 78 0.13 -27.33 -9.37
N HIS A 79 -1.13 -27.66 -9.63
CA HIS A 79 -2.08 -28.33 -8.69
C HIS A 79 -2.17 -27.59 -7.33
N PRO A 80 -2.59 -26.32 -7.30
CA PRO A 80 -2.69 -25.55 -6.05
C PRO A 80 -3.86 -26.00 -5.19
N ASP A 81 -3.70 -25.94 -3.86
CA ASP A 81 -4.81 -25.98 -2.90
C ASP A 81 -5.52 -24.62 -2.79
N ILE A 82 -4.76 -23.53 -3.02
CA ILE A 82 -5.27 -22.16 -2.95
C ILE A 82 -4.71 -21.35 -4.12
N VAL A 83 -5.61 -20.69 -4.86
CA VAL A 83 -5.27 -19.63 -5.82
C VAL A 83 -5.54 -18.31 -5.14
N HIS A 84 -4.49 -17.54 -4.85
CA HIS A 84 -4.56 -16.27 -4.16
C HIS A 84 -4.32 -15.12 -5.14
N CYS A 85 -5.36 -14.33 -5.40
CA CYS A 85 -5.33 -13.21 -6.34
C CYS A 85 -5.13 -11.86 -5.62
N ASN A 86 -4.30 -11.00 -6.25
CA ASN A 86 -3.99 -9.64 -5.81
C ASN A 86 -4.19 -8.66 -6.96
N PHE A 87 -4.72 -7.46 -6.68
CA PHE A 87 -4.89 -6.36 -7.64
C PHE A 87 -5.84 -6.67 -8.82
N GLU A 88 -7.00 -7.25 -8.54
CA GLU A 88 -8.18 -7.47 -9.42
C GLU A 88 -7.97 -8.16 -10.79
N GLY A 89 -6.78 -8.15 -11.38
CA GLY A 89 -6.57 -8.59 -12.76
C GLY A 89 -6.89 -10.06 -13.03
N TYR A 90 -6.73 -10.95 -12.04
CA TYR A 90 -6.91 -12.40 -12.17
C TYR A 90 -8.13 -12.94 -11.42
N ASP A 91 -8.81 -12.15 -10.65
CA ASP A 91 -9.85 -12.56 -9.71
C ASP A 91 -10.94 -13.42 -10.34
N ILE A 92 -11.59 -12.86 -11.36
CA ILE A 92 -12.69 -13.56 -12.07
C ILE A 92 -12.16 -14.79 -12.82
N ALA A 93 -11.01 -14.64 -13.48
CA ALA A 93 -10.41 -15.73 -14.24
C ALA A 93 -10.03 -16.92 -13.37
N ALA A 94 -9.52 -16.68 -12.15
CA ALA A 94 -9.21 -17.73 -11.19
C ALA A 94 -10.47 -18.49 -10.75
N VAL A 95 -11.56 -17.78 -10.45
CA VAL A 95 -12.85 -18.41 -10.14
C VAL A 95 -13.37 -19.25 -11.31
N GLN A 96 -13.30 -18.72 -12.53
CA GLN A 96 -13.73 -19.45 -13.72
C GLN A 96 -12.88 -20.68 -13.96
N ALA A 97 -11.55 -20.57 -13.93
CA ALA A 97 -10.62 -21.67 -14.15
C ALA A 97 -10.83 -22.83 -13.15
N VAL A 98 -10.90 -22.51 -11.85
CA VAL A 98 -11.16 -23.54 -10.82
C VAL A 98 -12.51 -24.23 -11.02
N ARG A 99 -13.53 -23.52 -11.52
CA ARG A 99 -14.85 -24.08 -11.81
C ARG A 99 -14.88 -24.92 -13.08
N HIS A 100 -14.24 -24.48 -14.16
CA HIS A 100 -14.15 -25.23 -15.42
C HIS A 100 -13.38 -26.55 -15.24
N LEU A 101 -12.36 -26.53 -14.40
CA LEU A 101 -11.58 -27.73 -14.05
C LEU A 101 -12.26 -28.64 -13.01
N ASP A 102 -13.46 -28.28 -12.54
CA ASP A 102 -14.20 -28.94 -11.44
C ASP A 102 -13.39 -29.13 -10.15
N MET A 103 -12.44 -28.23 -9.89
CA MET A 103 -11.53 -28.30 -8.73
C MET A 103 -12.07 -27.60 -7.47
N LYS A 104 -13.29 -27.04 -7.48
CA LYS A 104 -13.87 -26.22 -6.38
C LYS A 104 -13.90 -26.92 -5.00
N LYS A 105 -13.85 -28.25 -4.95
CA LYS A 105 -13.78 -29.00 -3.70
C LYS A 105 -12.35 -29.08 -3.13
N HIS A 106 -11.35 -29.00 -3.98
CA HIS A 106 -9.94 -29.21 -3.67
C HIS A 106 -9.10 -27.94 -3.71
N CYS A 107 -9.52 -26.96 -4.52
CA CYS A 107 -8.82 -25.70 -4.69
C CYS A 107 -9.72 -24.53 -4.31
N LYS A 108 -9.27 -23.70 -3.37
CA LYS A 108 -9.97 -22.49 -2.94
C LYS A 108 -9.44 -21.27 -3.67
N VAL A 109 -10.32 -20.33 -3.99
CA VAL A 109 -9.93 -19.03 -4.56
C VAL A 109 -10.01 -17.98 -3.46
N VAL A 110 -8.93 -17.22 -3.31
CA VAL A 110 -8.82 -16.12 -2.35
C VAL A 110 -8.57 -14.82 -3.11
N TRP A 111 -9.27 -13.77 -2.74
CA TRP A 111 -9.05 -12.42 -3.25
C TRP A 111 -8.55 -11.53 -2.12
N GLN A 112 -7.42 -10.89 -2.32
CA GLN A 112 -6.88 -9.86 -1.44
C GLN A 112 -7.09 -8.49 -2.08
N LEU A 113 -7.90 -7.65 -1.45
CA LEU A 113 -8.27 -6.34 -1.98
C LEU A 113 -7.26 -5.29 -1.56
N HIS A 114 -6.54 -4.74 -2.53
CA HIS A 114 -5.50 -3.72 -2.33
C HIS A 114 -5.91 -2.32 -2.82
N ASP A 115 -6.83 -2.22 -3.78
CA ASP A 115 -7.19 -0.96 -4.41
C ASP A 115 -8.31 -0.25 -3.65
N PRO A 116 -8.35 1.11 -3.64
CA PRO A 116 -9.42 1.87 -3.00
C PRO A 116 -10.70 1.78 -3.84
N LEU A 117 -11.63 0.91 -3.44
CA LEU A 117 -12.85 0.59 -4.19
C LEU A 117 -13.92 1.69 -4.14
N SER A 118 -13.92 2.49 -3.09
CA SER A 118 -14.87 3.60 -2.91
C SER A 118 -14.61 4.78 -3.85
N TYR A 119 -13.41 4.86 -4.43
CA TYR A 119 -13.05 5.95 -5.33
C TYR A 119 -13.71 5.84 -6.70
N ILE A 120 -14.68 6.72 -6.97
CA ILE A 120 -15.38 6.83 -8.26
C ILE A 120 -15.06 8.18 -8.89
N PRO A 121 -14.15 8.27 -9.86
CA PRO A 121 -13.64 9.54 -10.38
C PRO A 121 -14.65 10.35 -11.22
N HIS A 122 -15.78 9.76 -11.62
CA HIS A 122 -16.73 10.45 -12.50
C HIS A 122 -18.17 9.94 -12.36
N PRO A 123 -19.19 10.81 -12.16
CA PRO A 123 -20.59 10.42 -11.94
C PRO A 123 -21.20 9.58 -13.07
N ILE A 124 -20.88 9.89 -14.33
CA ILE A 124 -21.43 9.17 -15.51
C ILE A 124 -20.88 7.73 -15.57
N LYS A 125 -19.64 7.51 -15.10
CA LYS A 125 -19.04 6.18 -15.02
C LYS A 125 -19.56 5.39 -13.82
N ALA A 126 -20.18 6.04 -12.86
CA ALA A 126 -20.64 5.41 -11.62
C ALA A 126 -21.63 4.27 -11.85
N LEU A 127 -22.57 4.42 -12.79
CA LEU A 127 -23.54 3.37 -13.09
C LEU A 127 -22.88 2.14 -13.72
N TYR A 128 -21.97 2.36 -14.68
CA TYR A 128 -21.20 1.27 -15.29
C TYR A 128 -20.29 0.58 -14.27
N GLN A 129 -19.60 1.35 -13.44
CA GLN A 129 -18.77 0.80 -12.35
C GLN A 129 -19.59 0.00 -11.36
N ARG A 130 -20.80 0.48 -11.00
CA ARG A 130 -21.71 -0.27 -10.11
C ARG A 130 -22.10 -1.63 -10.72
N PHE A 131 -22.33 -1.69 -12.03
CA PHE A 131 -22.57 -2.96 -12.73
C PHE A 131 -21.33 -3.85 -12.71
N CYS A 132 -20.13 -3.29 -12.95
CA CYS A 132 -18.87 -4.03 -12.86
C CYS A 132 -18.65 -4.58 -11.45
N PHE A 133 -18.88 -3.79 -10.40
CA PHE A 133 -18.78 -4.23 -9.01
C PHE A 133 -19.79 -5.31 -8.65
N TYR A 134 -21.05 -5.17 -9.13
CA TYR A 134 -22.05 -6.22 -8.93
C TYR A 134 -21.62 -7.53 -9.60
N ARG A 135 -21.09 -7.47 -10.82
CA ARG A 135 -20.56 -8.64 -11.52
C ARG A 135 -19.35 -9.23 -10.77
N HIS A 136 -18.39 -8.39 -10.38
CA HIS A 136 -17.14 -8.80 -9.72
C HIS A 136 -17.45 -9.33 -8.31
N TYR A 137 -17.87 -8.48 -7.42
CA TYR A 137 -18.04 -8.83 -5.99
C TYR A 137 -19.35 -9.55 -5.71
N GLY A 138 -20.45 -9.14 -6.35
CA GLY A 138 -21.77 -9.71 -6.12
C GLY A 138 -21.97 -11.08 -6.77
N TYR A 139 -21.51 -11.28 -8.01
CA TYR A 139 -21.68 -12.56 -8.71
C TYR A 139 -20.46 -13.49 -8.53
N TYR A 140 -19.27 -13.08 -8.96
CA TYR A 140 -18.10 -13.94 -8.88
C TYR A 140 -17.54 -14.04 -7.47
N GLY A 141 -17.58 -12.96 -6.68
CA GLY A 141 -17.10 -12.93 -5.30
C GLY A 141 -17.76 -13.96 -4.39
N ARG A 142 -18.96 -14.47 -4.74
CA ARG A 142 -19.61 -15.56 -3.99
C ARG A 142 -18.87 -16.91 -4.10
N PHE A 143 -17.94 -17.04 -5.01
CA PHE A 143 -17.15 -18.25 -5.22
C PHE A 143 -15.70 -18.09 -4.78
N ALA A 144 -15.37 -16.96 -4.17
CA ALA A 144 -14.07 -16.66 -3.62
C ALA A 144 -14.19 -16.36 -2.11
N HIS A 145 -13.11 -16.61 -1.39
CA HIS A 145 -12.94 -16.13 -0.01
C HIS A 145 -12.20 -14.81 -0.07
N ILE A 146 -12.71 -13.78 0.60
CA ILE A 146 -12.22 -12.42 0.43
C ILE A 146 -11.63 -11.91 1.75
N PHE A 147 -10.45 -11.30 1.68
CA PHE A 147 -9.99 -10.41 2.72
C PHE A 147 -9.49 -9.09 2.14
N SER A 148 -9.50 -8.06 2.95
CA SER A 148 -9.12 -6.72 2.56
C SER A 148 -8.04 -6.15 3.47
N VAL A 149 -7.20 -5.30 2.91
CA VAL A 149 -6.20 -4.54 3.67
C VAL A 149 -6.77 -3.25 4.28
N SER A 150 -8.02 -2.90 3.94
CA SER A 150 -8.78 -1.73 4.43
C SER A 150 -10.16 -2.15 4.93
N GLU A 151 -10.59 -1.59 6.07
CA GLU A 151 -11.95 -1.76 6.60
C GLU A 151 -12.99 -1.10 5.69
N GLU A 152 -12.66 0.05 5.08
CA GLU A 152 -13.52 0.73 4.10
C GLU A 152 -13.90 -0.18 2.93
N ASN A 153 -12.95 -0.95 2.42
CA ASN A 153 -13.22 -1.92 1.37
C ASN A 153 -14.12 -3.07 1.83
N VAL A 154 -14.01 -3.50 3.09
CA VAL A 154 -14.93 -4.51 3.68
C VAL A 154 -16.36 -3.98 3.62
N ASP A 155 -16.59 -2.77 4.10
CA ASP A 155 -17.92 -2.13 4.09
C ASP A 155 -18.42 -1.89 2.67
N PHE A 156 -17.52 -1.50 1.76
CA PHE A 156 -17.87 -1.30 0.36
C PHE A 156 -18.34 -2.57 -0.31
N VAL A 157 -17.60 -3.67 -0.17
CA VAL A 157 -17.94 -4.96 -0.80
C VAL A 157 -19.19 -5.57 -0.20
N HIS A 158 -19.49 -5.36 1.09
CA HIS A 158 -20.74 -5.79 1.74
C HIS A 158 -22.00 -5.20 1.12
N ARG A 159 -21.90 -4.14 0.31
CA ARG A 159 -23.02 -3.61 -0.49
C ARG A 159 -23.44 -4.56 -1.62
N PHE A 160 -22.53 -5.43 -2.06
CA PHE A 160 -22.70 -6.35 -3.19
C PHE A 160 -22.68 -7.82 -2.76
N ASN A 161 -21.93 -8.15 -1.71
CA ASN A 161 -21.72 -9.52 -1.24
C ASN A 161 -21.86 -9.58 0.29
N LYS A 162 -22.70 -10.50 0.78
CA LYS A 162 -22.97 -10.68 2.22
C LYS A 162 -22.12 -11.77 2.88
N GLN A 163 -21.17 -12.35 2.15
CA GLN A 163 -20.25 -13.30 2.74
C GLN A 163 -19.29 -12.62 3.73
N PRO A 164 -18.77 -13.36 4.70
CA PRO A 164 -17.74 -12.84 5.58
C PRO A 164 -16.51 -12.35 4.79
N ILE A 165 -16.07 -11.15 5.08
CA ILE A 165 -14.85 -10.56 4.55
C ILE A 165 -13.94 -10.27 5.73
N THR A 166 -12.71 -10.77 5.69
CA THR A 166 -11.76 -10.61 6.78
C THR A 166 -10.92 -9.36 6.56
N PHE A 167 -10.69 -8.57 7.60
CA PHE A 167 -9.72 -7.47 7.57
C PHE A 167 -8.34 -8.00 7.98
N ILE A 168 -7.37 -7.94 7.06
CA ILE A 168 -5.96 -8.29 7.30
C ILE A 168 -5.09 -7.16 6.72
N PRO A 169 -4.58 -6.24 7.55
CA PRO A 169 -3.72 -5.16 7.07
C PRO A 169 -2.43 -5.72 6.48
N ASN A 170 -1.82 -4.97 5.58
CA ASN A 170 -0.58 -5.37 4.92
C ASN A 170 0.59 -5.60 5.89
N GLY A 171 1.45 -6.57 5.54
CA GLY A 171 2.74 -6.78 6.20
C GLY A 171 3.84 -5.89 5.62
N THR A 172 4.71 -5.41 6.47
CA THR A 172 5.86 -4.57 6.11
C THR A 172 7.15 -5.31 6.46
N ASP A 173 8.10 -5.32 5.52
CA ASP A 173 9.46 -5.81 5.77
C ASP A 173 10.20 -4.83 6.68
N THR A 174 10.12 -5.08 7.98
CA THR A 174 10.70 -4.21 9.01
C THR A 174 12.21 -4.34 9.11
N GLU A 175 12.79 -5.48 8.68
CA GLU A 175 14.23 -5.74 8.76
C GLU A 175 15.05 -4.86 7.80
N ARG A 176 14.44 -4.43 6.69
CA ARG A 176 15.09 -3.50 5.75
C ARG A 176 15.08 -2.05 6.20
N LEU A 177 14.27 -1.71 7.22
CA LEU A 177 14.13 -0.34 7.67
C LEU A 177 15.22 -0.01 8.69
N HIS A 178 15.96 1.05 8.43
CA HIS A 178 16.85 1.61 9.42
C HIS A 178 16.05 2.43 10.43
N ILE A 179 16.13 2.08 11.71
CA ILE A 179 15.38 2.74 12.77
C ILE A 179 16.33 3.71 13.47
N THR A 180 16.06 5.01 13.32
CA THR A 180 16.79 6.05 14.03
C THR A 180 15.83 7.08 14.62
N PHE A 181 16.21 7.62 15.76
CA PHE A 181 15.43 8.67 16.45
C PHE A 181 16.24 9.97 16.56
N GLU A 182 17.55 9.91 16.36
CA GLU A 182 18.40 11.09 16.28
C GLU A 182 18.26 11.72 14.88
N ARG A 183 17.63 12.89 14.81
CA ARG A 183 17.34 13.54 13.54
C ARG A 183 17.76 15.00 13.55
N SER A 184 18.34 15.45 12.43
CA SER A 184 18.63 16.87 12.24
C SER A 184 17.31 17.67 12.26
N ARG A 185 17.35 18.82 12.93
CA ARG A 185 16.23 19.77 12.99
C ARG A 185 16.59 21.13 12.38
N LYS A 186 17.75 21.23 11.75
CA LYS A 186 18.24 22.48 11.13
C LYS A 186 18.93 22.16 9.80
N PRO A 187 18.24 22.32 8.67
CA PRO A 187 16.81 22.62 8.55
C PRO A 187 15.92 21.44 8.98
N PHE A 188 14.67 21.70 9.36
CA PHE A 188 13.68 20.66 9.59
C PHE A 188 13.13 20.20 8.23
N ILE A 189 13.26 18.92 7.89
CA ILE A 189 12.96 18.43 6.55
C ILE A 189 11.67 17.60 6.57
N PHE A 190 10.66 18.06 5.82
CA PHE A 190 9.43 17.35 5.55
C PHE A 190 9.58 16.53 4.26
N LEU A 191 9.35 15.23 4.32
CA LEU A 191 9.34 14.34 3.15
C LEU A 191 7.92 13.96 2.80
N ALA A 192 7.55 14.07 1.52
CA ALA A 192 6.37 13.44 0.96
C ALA A 192 6.69 12.67 -0.32
N PHE A 193 5.96 11.58 -0.55
CA PHE A 193 6.13 10.83 -1.79
C PHE A 193 5.26 11.42 -2.89
N GLY A 194 5.92 11.82 -3.99
CA GLY A 194 5.27 12.21 -5.22
C GLY A 194 4.59 11.02 -5.91
N GLY A 195 3.72 11.33 -6.85
CA GLY A 195 2.95 10.34 -7.62
C GLY A 195 1.84 11.04 -8.39
N ARG A 196 0.75 10.33 -8.66
CA ARG A 196 -0.45 10.96 -9.21
C ARG A 196 -1.01 11.95 -8.20
N ASN A 197 -1.06 13.23 -8.58
CA ASN A 197 -1.53 14.26 -7.65
C ASN A 197 -3.00 14.08 -7.24
N ILE A 198 -3.83 13.50 -8.10
CA ILE A 198 -5.23 13.17 -7.78
C ILE A 198 -5.38 12.26 -6.55
N SER A 199 -4.35 11.51 -6.20
CA SER A 199 -4.38 10.67 -5.00
C SER A 199 -3.44 11.15 -3.91
N LYS A 200 -2.26 11.66 -4.27
CA LYS A 200 -1.21 12.06 -3.30
C LYS A 200 -1.35 13.49 -2.82
N ARG A 201 -2.05 14.36 -3.55
CA ARG A 201 -2.37 15.74 -3.19
C ARG A 201 -1.16 16.53 -2.65
N ILE A 202 0.00 16.36 -3.30
CA ILE A 202 1.21 17.11 -2.95
C ILE A 202 1.05 18.64 -3.12
N ASP A 203 0.05 19.05 -3.91
CA ASP A 203 -0.38 20.45 -4.03
C ASP A 203 -0.73 21.08 -2.67
N LEU A 204 -1.37 20.33 -1.77
CA LEU A 204 -1.71 20.81 -0.42
C LEU A 204 -0.46 21.08 0.41
N LEU A 205 0.52 20.15 0.37
CA LEU A 205 1.78 20.33 1.10
C LEU A 205 2.56 21.55 0.63
N ILE A 206 2.68 21.75 -0.70
CA ILE A 206 3.39 22.91 -1.25
C ILE A 206 2.71 24.22 -0.81
N ARG A 207 1.37 24.28 -0.85
CA ARG A 207 0.60 25.45 -0.42
C ARG A 207 0.69 25.71 1.09
N ALA A 208 0.69 24.65 1.91
CA ALA A 208 0.90 24.76 3.36
C ALA A 208 2.31 25.30 3.67
N ALA A 209 3.33 24.81 2.96
CA ALA A 209 4.70 25.33 3.09
C ALA A 209 4.80 26.80 2.67
N GLN A 210 4.12 27.22 1.59
CA GLN A 210 4.04 28.64 1.21
C GLN A 210 3.39 29.50 2.30
N LEU A 211 2.37 28.96 2.98
CA LEU A 211 1.70 29.67 4.07
C LEU A 211 2.65 29.86 5.28
N LEU A 212 3.38 28.82 5.68
CA LEU A 212 4.38 28.88 6.74
C LEU A 212 5.49 29.88 6.43
N HIS A 213 6.01 29.89 5.20
CA HIS A 213 7.02 30.88 4.77
C HIS A 213 6.51 32.33 4.86
N LYS A 214 5.25 32.58 4.51
CA LYS A 214 4.63 33.90 4.66
C LYS A 214 4.51 34.31 6.16
N GLN A 215 4.42 33.37 7.05
CA GLN A 215 4.41 33.56 8.50
C GLN A 215 5.82 33.68 9.11
N GLN A 216 6.86 33.81 8.27
CA GLN A 216 8.27 33.94 8.65
C GLN A 216 8.89 32.66 9.27
N GLU A 217 8.26 31.50 9.11
CA GLU A 217 8.90 30.23 9.43
C GLU A 217 9.87 29.87 8.31
N GLN A 218 11.19 30.01 8.54
CA GLN A 218 12.18 29.90 7.47
C GLN A 218 13.15 28.72 7.62
N ASN A 219 13.11 27.99 8.73
CA ASN A 219 14.11 26.97 9.01
C ASN A 219 13.62 25.55 8.69
N PHE A 220 12.95 25.39 7.54
CA PHE A 220 12.51 24.08 7.09
C PHE A 220 12.66 23.92 5.56
N GLU A 221 12.67 22.67 5.13
CA GLU A 221 12.63 22.25 3.72
C GLU A 221 11.48 21.28 3.49
N VAL A 222 10.97 21.25 2.26
CA VAL A 222 10.05 20.22 1.77
C VAL A 222 10.74 19.44 0.67
N TRP A 223 10.85 18.13 0.87
CA TRP A 223 11.38 17.20 -0.12
C TRP A 223 10.24 16.37 -0.71
N LEU A 224 10.10 16.41 -2.03
CA LEU A 224 9.13 15.62 -2.78
C LEU A 224 9.88 14.58 -3.61
N THR A 225 9.53 13.32 -3.53
CA THR A 225 10.09 12.35 -4.47
C THR A 225 9.56 12.60 -5.88
N ASN A 226 10.43 12.41 -6.88
CA ASN A 226 10.05 12.57 -8.27
C ASN A 226 9.10 11.46 -8.71
N GLY A 227 7.82 11.78 -8.85
CA GLY A 227 6.75 10.88 -9.29
C GLY A 227 6.04 11.41 -10.54
N THR A 228 5.02 10.72 -11.01
CA THR A 228 4.35 10.96 -12.29
C THR A 228 3.95 12.42 -12.51
N ASP A 229 3.35 13.06 -11.50
CA ASP A 229 2.86 14.44 -11.62
C ASP A 229 3.72 15.46 -10.85
N THR A 230 4.76 15.03 -10.11
CA THR A 230 5.47 15.87 -9.15
C THR A 230 5.97 17.16 -9.77
N GLN A 231 6.75 17.08 -10.86
CA GLN A 231 7.33 18.27 -11.50
C GLN A 231 6.26 19.20 -12.07
N LYS A 232 5.20 18.64 -12.66
CA LYS A 232 4.09 19.40 -13.22
C LYS A 232 3.40 20.21 -12.13
N VAL A 233 3.00 19.55 -11.04
CA VAL A 233 2.29 20.18 -9.90
C VAL A 233 3.16 21.27 -9.25
N VAL A 234 4.45 21.00 -9.05
CA VAL A 234 5.37 22.00 -8.50
C VAL A 234 5.42 23.23 -9.39
N ARG A 235 5.61 23.06 -10.71
CA ARG A 235 5.64 24.20 -11.65
C ARG A 235 4.34 24.99 -11.71
N GLU A 236 3.21 24.33 -11.63
CA GLU A 236 1.89 24.96 -11.61
C GLU A 236 1.70 25.88 -10.38
N ILE A 237 2.33 25.54 -9.24
CA ILE A 237 2.12 26.27 -7.98
C ILE A 237 3.22 27.33 -7.74
N VAL A 238 4.48 27.00 -8.00
CA VAL A 238 5.62 27.89 -7.68
C VAL A 238 6.32 28.47 -8.90
N GLY A 239 5.91 28.09 -10.11
CA GLY A 239 6.54 28.49 -11.37
C GLY A 239 7.82 27.70 -11.67
N ASN A 240 8.63 28.23 -12.59
CA ASN A 240 9.86 27.55 -13.03
C ASN A 240 11.04 27.74 -12.06
N ASN A 241 11.03 28.79 -11.26
CA ASN A 241 12.05 29.09 -10.26
C ASN A 241 11.62 28.50 -8.92
N PHE A 242 12.11 27.32 -8.61
CA PHE A 242 11.77 26.66 -7.35
C PHE A 242 12.35 27.42 -6.17
N PRO A 243 11.56 27.70 -5.12
CA PRO A 243 12.08 28.32 -3.92
C PRO A 243 13.11 27.40 -3.23
N SER A 244 14.07 27.99 -2.53
CA SER A 244 15.19 27.25 -1.88
C SER A 244 14.74 26.19 -0.88
N TRP A 245 13.57 26.36 -0.30
CA TRP A 245 12.98 25.40 0.66
C TRP A 245 12.30 24.19 0.01
N LEU A 246 12.12 24.15 -1.32
CA LEU A 246 11.44 23.06 -2.02
C LEU A 246 12.43 22.29 -2.90
N LYS A 247 12.55 20.99 -2.66
CA LYS A 247 13.45 20.11 -3.41
C LYS A 247 12.68 18.91 -3.98
N ILE A 248 12.95 18.59 -5.25
CA ILE A 248 12.52 17.31 -5.84
C ILE A 248 13.71 16.36 -5.73
N VAL A 249 13.50 15.23 -5.08
CA VAL A 249 14.52 14.20 -4.86
C VAL A 249 14.18 12.94 -5.65
N GLU A 250 15.20 12.22 -6.11
CA GLU A 250 14.98 10.97 -6.84
C GLU A 250 14.33 9.90 -5.97
N GLN A 251 13.46 9.09 -6.58
CA GLN A 251 12.92 7.90 -5.95
C GLN A 251 14.05 6.91 -5.64
N GLN A 252 13.98 6.31 -4.47
CA GLN A 252 14.93 5.29 -4.05
C GLN A 252 14.26 3.92 -4.02
N ALA A 253 14.94 2.90 -4.53
CA ALA A 253 14.50 1.51 -4.36
C ALA A 253 14.44 1.11 -2.87
N ASP A 254 15.40 1.62 -2.10
CA ASP A 254 15.43 1.53 -0.65
C ASP A 254 15.06 2.89 -0.03
N VAL A 255 13.81 3.01 0.38
CA VAL A 255 13.27 4.24 0.98
C VAL A 255 13.85 4.57 2.35
N SER A 256 14.47 3.61 3.05
CA SER A 256 15.09 3.84 4.37
C SER A 256 16.16 4.93 4.29
N LYS A 257 16.89 4.99 3.17
CA LYS A 257 17.89 6.03 2.90
C LYS A 257 17.33 7.45 2.83
N LEU A 258 16.05 7.58 2.45
CA LEU A 258 15.35 8.88 2.50
C LEU A 258 14.88 9.18 3.92
N TYR A 259 14.33 8.17 4.60
CA TYR A 259 13.85 8.34 5.98
C TYR A 259 14.96 8.76 6.95
N ASP A 260 16.19 8.27 6.76
CA ASP A 260 17.35 8.65 7.59
C ASP A 260 17.73 10.14 7.51
N ARG A 261 17.39 10.80 6.40
CA ARG A 261 17.83 12.15 6.07
C ARG A 261 16.81 13.23 6.40
N VAL A 262 15.62 12.86 6.84
CA VAL A 262 14.49 13.78 7.02
C VAL A 262 13.99 13.80 8.45
N SER A 263 13.23 14.84 8.79
CA SER A 263 12.78 15.08 10.16
C SER A 263 11.33 14.62 10.39
N CYS A 264 10.51 14.60 9.34
CA CYS A 264 9.09 14.24 9.39
C CYS A 264 8.62 13.70 8.06
N PHE A 265 7.73 12.71 8.07
CA PHE A 265 7.01 12.27 6.89
C PHE A 265 5.63 12.93 6.81
N VAL A 266 5.23 13.38 5.61
CA VAL A 266 3.93 14.00 5.37
C VAL A 266 3.16 13.21 4.33
N SER A 267 1.95 12.80 4.67
CA SER A 267 1.00 12.18 3.74
C SER A 267 -0.23 13.06 3.57
N THR A 268 -0.35 13.70 2.43
CA THR A 268 -1.51 14.51 2.05
C THR A 268 -2.51 13.75 1.19
N SER A 269 -2.43 12.42 1.18
CA SER A 269 -3.24 11.57 0.31
C SER A 269 -4.74 11.77 0.52
N GLU A 270 -5.48 11.76 -0.60
CA GLU A 270 -6.94 11.73 -0.65
C GLU A 270 -7.48 10.30 -0.69
N HIS A 271 -6.69 9.38 -1.27
CA HIS A 271 -7.07 7.98 -1.42
C HIS A 271 -5.89 7.07 -1.07
N GLU A 272 -6.15 6.14 -0.20
CA GLU A 272 -5.24 5.07 0.24
C GLU A 272 -6.06 3.81 0.55
N THR A 273 -5.39 2.72 0.84
CA THR A 273 -5.99 1.51 1.44
C THR A 273 -5.31 1.12 2.73
N PHE A 274 -3.99 1.28 2.80
CA PHE A 274 -3.19 1.01 4.01
C PHE A 274 -2.10 2.05 4.21
N SER A 275 -1.49 2.54 3.12
CA SER A 275 -0.31 3.41 3.08
C SER A 275 0.95 2.80 3.69
N TYR A 276 1.66 2.01 2.89
CA TYR A 276 3.00 1.53 3.26
C TYR A 276 3.96 2.65 3.67
N ALA A 277 3.86 3.82 3.01
CA ALA A 277 4.73 4.96 3.29
C ALA A 277 4.56 5.48 4.74
N ILE A 278 3.33 5.60 5.23
CA ILE A 278 3.05 5.96 6.63
C ILE A 278 3.60 4.89 7.57
N CYS A 279 3.37 3.62 7.25
CA CYS A 279 3.82 2.50 8.07
C CYS A 279 5.35 2.48 8.19
N GLU A 280 6.05 2.51 7.07
CA GLU A 280 7.50 2.49 7.01
C GLU A 280 8.14 3.71 7.69
N ALA A 281 7.62 4.92 7.43
CA ALA A 281 8.11 6.14 8.07
C ALA A 281 7.96 6.08 9.59
N SER A 282 6.80 5.65 10.08
CA SER A 282 6.53 5.54 11.51
C SER A 282 7.41 4.47 12.19
N ILE A 283 7.64 3.33 11.53
CA ILE A 283 8.54 2.28 12.02
C ILE A 283 9.99 2.78 12.04
N SER A 284 10.41 3.55 11.02
CA SER A 284 11.76 4.14 10.96
C SER A 284 11.99 5.25 11.99
N GLY A 285 11.00 5.55 12.85
CA GLY A 285 11.12 6.52 13.93
C GLY A 285 10.83 7.96 13.51
N LEU A 286 10.16 8.17 12.37
CA LEU A 286 9.71 9.51 11.97
C LEU A 286 8.37 9.86 12.64
N PRO A 287 8.19 11.11 13.06
CA PRO A 287 6.85 11.64 13.25
C PRO A 287 6.15 11.73 11.89
N VAL A 288 4.83 11.57 11.89
CA VAL A 288 4.01 11.57 10.68
C VAL A 288 2.95 12.67 10.79
N VAL A 289 2.87 13.52 9.76
CA VAL A 289 1.72 14.40 9.52
C VAL A 289 0.87 13.73 8.43
N GLN A 290 -0.41 13.50 8.69
CA GLN A 290 -1.27 12.79 7.74
C GLN A 290 -2.68 13.38 7.65
N SER A 291 -3.34 13.16 6.50
CA SER A 291 -4.77 13.46 6.33
C SER A 291 -5.65 12.54 7.18
N ASP A 292 -6.84 13.02 7.56
CA ASP A 292 -7.86 12.31 8.34
C ASP A 292 -8.74 11.37 7.48
N ILE A 293 -8.23 10.88 6.35
CA ILE A 293 -8.95 9.90 5.54
C ILE A 293 -9.02 8.55 6.26
N GLU A 294 -10.18 7.89 6.15
CA GLU A 294 -10.48 6.66 6.90
C GLU A 294 -9.37 5.59 6.79
N PRO A 295 -8.86 5.24 5.57
CA PRO A 295 -7.88 4.16 5.44
C PRO A 295 -6.53 4.39 6.12
N THR A 296 -6.23 5.61 6.59
CA THR A 296 -4.99 5.94 7.31
C THR A 296 -5.21 6.17 8.81
N MET A 297 -6.47 6.16 9.28
CA MET A 297 -6.81 6.41 10.68
C MET A 297 -6.28 5.32 11.64
N TRP A 298 -5.87 4.16 11.13
CA TRP A 298 -5.17 3.16 11.93
C TRP A 298 -3.88 3.69 12.59
N ASN A 299 -3.28 4.74 12.03
CA ASN A 299 -2.08 5.40 12.57
C ASN A 299 -2.38 6.62 13.45
N ALA A 300 -3.60 7.18 13.38
CA ALA A 300 -3.97 8.43 14.06
C ALA A 300 -3.86 8.38 15.59
N GLY A 301 -4.10 7.19 16.18
CA GLY A 301 -3.96 6.99 17.64
C GLY A 301 -2.52 6.88 18.15
N ASN A 302 -1.53 6.85 17.28
CA ASN A 302 -0.13 6.75 17.67
C ASN A 302 0.42 8.09 18.19
N PRO A 303 1.29 8.07 19.23
CA PRO A 303 1.74 9.30 19.89
C PRO A 303 2.50 10.29 19.01
N SER A 304 3.19 9.82 17.96
CA SER A 304 3.96 10.68 17.03
C SER A 304 3.23 11.02 15.75
N THR A 305 1.91 10.82 15.70
CA THR A 305 1.06 11.14 14.55
C THR A 305 0.33 12.47 14.76
N PHE A 306 0.41 13.32 13.76
CA PHE A 306 -0.26 14.62 13.69
C PHE A 306 -1.27 14.56 12.55
N VAL A 307 -2.55 14.65 12.87
CA VAL A 307 -3.63 14.51 11.88
C VAL A 307 -4.14 15.89 11.50
N PHE A 308 -4.26 16.17 10.21
CA PHE A 308 -4.91 17.37 9.69
C PHE A 308 -6.22 17.03 9.00
N HIS A 309 -7.16 17.96 9.04
CA HIS A 309 -8.45 17.84 8.38
C HIS A 309 -8.31 18.05 6.86
N PHE A 310 -8.54 16.98 6.08
CA PHE A 310 -8.44 17.03 4.61
C PHE A 310 -9.66 17.74 3.98
N PRO A 311 -9.47 18.66 3.02
CA PRO A 311 -8.21 19.13 2.41
C PRO A 311 -7.73 20.50 2.95
N ASP A 312 -7.84 20.77 4.25
CA ASP A 312 -7.55 22.06 4.85
C ASP A 312 -6.05 22.37 4.89
N ILE A 313 -5.61 23.32 4.04
CA ILE A 313 -4.24 23.78 3.94
C ILE A 313 -3.78 24.49 5.22
N LYS A 314 -4.67 25.19 5.93
CA LYS A 314 -4.31 25.94 7.15
C LYS A 314 -4.06 24.97 8.30
N ASP A 315 -4.93 23.96 8.44
CA ASP A 315 -4.73 22.92 9.45
C ASP A 315 -3.48 22.11 9.14
N LEU A 316 -3.21 21.73 7.87
CA LEU A 316 -1.95 21.09 7.49
C LEU A 316 -0.74 21.93 7.90
N ALA A 317 -0.74 23.24 7.63
CA ALA A 317 0.35 24.13 8.03
C ALA A 317 0.50 24.19 9.55
N GLU A 318 -0.61 24.22 10.31
CA GLU A 318 -0.60 24.20 11.77
C GLU A 318 0.01 22.90 12.30
N GLN A 319 -0.36 21.73 11.78
CA GLN A 319 0.23 20.45 12.20
C GLN A 319 1.72 20.37 11.82
N MET A 320 2.12 20.90 10.66
CA MET A 320 3.54 21.02 10.28
C MET A 320 4.30 21.92 11.27
N LYS A 321 3.75 23.07 11.65
CA LYS A 321 4.35 23.96 12.65
C LYS A 321 4.45 23.28 14.01
N LYS A 322 3.39 22.64 14.46
CA LYS A 322 3.34 21.92 15.73
C LYS A 322 4.42 20.85 15.87
N VAL A 323 4.68 20.06 14.81
CA VAL A 323 5.74 19.05 14.86
C VAL A 323 7.15 19.69 14.87
N MET A 324 7.36 20.83 14.20
CA MET A 324 8.63 21.57 14.25
C MET A 324 8.93 22.13 15.63
N GLU A 325 7.92 22.67 16.29
CA GLU A 325 8.02 23.32 17.60
C GLU A 325 7.98 22.30 18.76
N TYR A 326 7.69 21.04 18.48
CA TYR A 326 7.60 20.01 19.51
C TYR A 326 8.94 19.84 20.25
N ASP A 327 8.89 19.66 21.57
CA ASP A 327 10.10 19.35 22.35
C ASP A 327 10.81 18.11 21.79
N PRO A 328 12.11 18.21 21.47
CA PRO A 328 12.82 17.13 20.80
C PRO A 328 12.82 15.80 21.56
N ALA A 329 13.03 15.84 22.86
CA ALA A 329 13.13 14.64 23.69
C ALA A 329 11.76 13.95 23.83
N GLN A 330 10.70 14.75 24.00
CA GLN A 330 9.34 14.23 24.06
C GLN A 330 8.89 13.64 22.70
N LEU A 331 9.25 14.29 21.59
CA LEU A 331 8.92 13.78 20.26
C LEU A 331 9.65 12.45 19.99
N GLU A 332 10.93 12.36 20.35
CA GLU A 332 11.71 11.13 20.25
C GLU A 332 11.05 9.99 21.03
N GLU A 333 10.67 10.20 22.26
CA GLU A 333 9.98 9.19 23.07
C GLU A 333 8.67 8.73 22.43
N ARG A 334 7.90 9.65 21.86
CA ARG A 334 6.68 9.35 21.11
C ARG A 334 6.96 8.53 19.87
N CYS A 335 8.01 8.89 19.10
CA CYS A 335 8.43 8.13 17.92
C CYS A 335 8.89 6.72 18.30
N ARG A 336 9.61 6.54 19.41
CA ARG A 336 10.01 5.20 19.90
C ARG A 336 8.80 4.32 20.21
N LYS A 337 7.78 4.85 20.86
CA LYS A 337 6.55 4.13 21.17
C LYS A 337 5.80 3.73 19.90
N THR A 338 5.63 4.67 18.97
CA THR A 338 4.96 4.40 17.68
C THR A 338 5.72 3.36 16.88
N SER A 339 7.05 3.51 16.72
CA SER A 339 7.90 2.59 15.99
C SER A 339 7.76 1.16 16.51
N LYS A 340 7.89 0.96 17.82
CA LYS A 340 7.74 -0.37 18.45
C LYS A 340 6.36 -0.97 18.23
N THR A 341 5.31 -0.18 18.38
CA THR A 341 3.93 -0.64 18.19
C THR A 341 3.68 -1.06 16.75
N ASN A 342 4.05 -0.21 15.79
CA ASN A 342 3.81 -0.46 14.37
C ASN A 342 4.70 -1.58 13.81
N ALA A 343 5.97 -1.66 14.24
CA ALA A 343 6.86 -2.75 13.86
C ALA A 343 6.31 -4.13 14.28
N HIS A 344 5.73 -4.23 15.47
CA HIS A 344 5.09 -5.48 15.92
C HIS A 344 3.78 -5.76 15.17
N LYS A 345 2.90 -4.76 15.07
CA LYS A 345 1.54 -4.91 14.53
C LYS A 345 1.52 -5.20 13.03
N TYR A 346 2.47 -4.63 12.28
CA TYR A 346 2.52 -4.68 10.82
C TYR A 346 3.76 -5.40 10.27
N SER A 347 4.44 -6.24 11.07
CA SER A 347 5.54 -7.09 10.59
C SER A 347 5.06 -8.12 9.58
N LEU A 348 5.99 -8.63 8.75
CA LEU A 348 5.72 -9.77 7.87
C LEU A 348 5.27 -11.00 8.66
N GLU A 349 5.81 -11.21 9.85
CA GLU A 349 5.44 -12.33 10.72
C GLU A 349 3.98 -12.23 11.20
N THR A 350 3.57 -11.05 11.68
CA THR A 350 2.19 -10.81 12.11
C THR A 350 1.21 -10.98 10.94
N TRP A 351 1.57 -10.46 9.77
CA TRP A 351 0.77 -10.62 8.55
C TRP A 351 0.65 -12.10 8.15
N ALA A 352 1.78 -12.81 8.06
CA ALA A 352 1.79 -14.21 7.67
C ALA A 352 1.00 -15.09 8.62
N THR A 353 1.06 -14.82 9.95
CA THR A 353 0.24 -15.51 10.95
C THR A 353 -1.25 -15.37 10.63
N LYS A 354 -1.72 -14.13 10.41
CA LYS A 354 -3.13 -13.86 10.08
C LYS A 354 -3.56 -14.52 8.76
N VAL A 355 -2.70 -14.50 7.74
CA VAL A 355 -3.00 -15.12 6.44
C VAL A 355 -3.04 -16.65 6.55
N ILE A 356 -2.15 -17.26 7.33
CA ILE A 356 -2.17 -18.71 7.58
C ILE A 356 -3.44 -19.11 8.36
N ASP A 357 -3.82 -18.35 9.38
CA ASP A 357 -5.06 -18.62 10.12
C ASP A 357 -6.30 -18.45 9.22
N PHE A 358 -6.28 -17.45 8.34
CA PHE A 358 -7.30 -17.31 7.29
C PHE A 358 -7.33 -18.53 6.37
N TYR A 359 -6.19 -18.99 5.88
CA TYR A 359 -6.12 -20.18 5.02
C TYR A 359 -6.56 -21.47 5.72
N ARG A 360 -6.34 -21.60 7.03
CA ARG A 360 -6.83 -22.73 7.83
C ARG A 360 -8.34 -22.74 7.98
N SER A 361 -8.98 -21.58 7.88
CA SER A 361 -10.43 -21.45 7.99
C SER A 361 -11.19 -21.77 6.70
N LEU A 362 -10.49 -21.99 5.57
CA LEU A 362 -11.06 -22.30 4.26
C LEU A 362 -11.37 -23.80 4.14
#